data_5a06044a2c46b83b798d6bb58fc07831
#
_entry.id   5a06044a2c46b83b798d6bb58fc07831
#
_cell.length_a   1.000
_cell.length_b   1.000
_cell.length_c   1.000
_cell.angle_alpha   90.00
_cell.angle_beta   90.00
_cell.angle_gamma   90.00
#
_symmetry.space_group_name_H-M   'P 1'
#
loop_
_entity.id
_entity.type
_entity.pdbx_description
1 polymer ?
#
loop_
_entity_poly.entity_id
_entity_poly.type
_entity_poly.pdbx_seq_one_letter_code
_entity_poly.pdbx_strand_id
1 'polypeptide(L)'
;MIGFGIGINSVISFYMGAQDKVQADKAASQGILLATIHGIVMTAGCIMLIKPFLCMFTNDSSIVELGLQYSYIAFAFSTILAWQLVFEKTFQAVGRMTASMTAMLGGCITNIVLDPMLIFGIGIFPDLGIRGAAIATGIGQTVSLLVYVIIYILRPMPVRFTRKCMKPDKTVCLKMYSVGIPASLNMALPSLLISALNVILAAFSQTYVFVLGVYYKLQTFLYLPANGVVQGMRPLIGYNYGAGEHKRVKKIYSTATIIVLIIMCAGTAICLEIPDKLIGLFTTNANTISAGAKALRIISAGFIVSSVSVTASGALEGLGKGLPSLVISVFRYAVIIIPVAFILSRIYEVNGVWWSFGVTELVTAFIS
;
A
#
# COMPACT_ATOMS: atom_id res chain seq x y z
N MET A 1 -5.71 7.77 2.64
CA MET A 1 -6.47 7.76 1.35
C MET A 1 -6.59 6.37 0.72
N ILE A 2 -5.49 5.61 0.53
CA ILE A 2 -5.54 4.27 -0.11
C ILE A 2 -6.49 3.31 0.60
N GLY A 3 -6.43 3.24 1.94
CA GLY A 3 -7.34 2.39 2.72
C GLY A 3 -8.81 2.75 2.51
N PHE A 4 -9.16 4.04 2.45
CA PHE A 4 -10.51 4.47 2.12
C PHE A 4 -10.93 4.00 0.70
N GLY A 5 -10.00 4.04 -0.27
CA GLY A 5 -10.23 3.47 -1.59
C GLY A 5 -10.54 1.97 -1.57
N ILE A 6 -9.90 1.19 -0.67
CA ILE A 6 -10.22 -0.23 -0.47
C ILE A 6 -11.67 -0.39 0.03
N GLY A 7 -12.12 0.48 0.94
CA GLY A 7 -13.50 0.50 1.41
C GLY A 7 -14.50 0.78 0.28
N ILE A 8 -14.21 1.75 -0.59
CA ILE A 8 -15.03 2.05 -1.78
C ILE A 8 -15.10 0.83 -2.71
N ASN A 9 -13.96 0.21 -2.99
CA ASN A 9 -13.88 -0.97 -3.86
C ASN A 9 -14.74 -2.12 -3.32
N SER A 10 -14.62 -2.43 -2.03
CA SER A 10 -15.36 -3.50 -1.37
C SER A 10 -16.88 -3.27 -1.43
N VAL A 11 -17.34 -2.05 -1.15
CA VAL A 11 -18.78 -1.72 -1.14
C VAL A 11 -19.36 -1.72 -2.55
N ILE A 12 -18.67 -1.13 -3.53
CA ILE A 12 -19.14 -1.12 -4.93
C ILE A 12 -19.20 -2.55 -5.48
N SER A 13 -18.14 -3.35 -5.31
CA SER A 13 -18.11 -4.71 -5.83
C SER A 13 -19.20 -5.59 -5.21
N PHE A 14 -19.47 -5.45 -3.90
CA PHE A 14 -20.56 -6.14 -3.21
C PHE A 14 -21.93 -5.80 -3.81
N TYR A 15 -22.27 -4.50 -3.94
CA TYR A 15 -23.56 -4.10 -4.49
C TYR A 15 -23.70 -4.44 -5.98
N MET A 16 -22.60 -4.42 -6.75
CA MET A 16 -22.62 -4.90 -8.13
C MET A 16 -22.93 -6.40 -8.20
N GLY A 17 -22.37 -7.20 -7.31
CA GLY A 17 -22.70 -8.63 -7.18
C GLY A 17 -24.15 -8.88 -6.78
N ALA A 18 -24.65 -8.09 -5.82
CA ALA A 18 -26.05 -8.14 -5.38
C ALA A 18 -27.05 -7.57 -6.42
N GLN A 19 -26.60 -7.13 -7.60
CA GLN A 19 -27.42 -6.49 -8.64
C GLN A 19 -28.12 -5.19 -8.20
N ASP A 20 -27.68 -4.59 -7.08
CA ASP A 20 -28.21 -3.32 -6.58
C ASP A 20 -27.40 -2.13 -7.15
N LYS A 21 -27.73 -1.75 -8.38
CA LYS A 21 -27.09 -0.63 -9.08
C LYS A 21 -27.26 0.70 -8.35
N VAL A 22 -28.41 0.90 -7.68
CA VAL A 22 -28.69 2.16 -6.97
C VAL A 22 -27.72 2.36 -5.84
N GLN A 23 -27.46 1.32 -5.05
CA GLN A 23 -26.50 1.39 -3.95
C GLN A 23 -25.05 1.46 -4.46
N ALA A 24 -24.73 0.79 -5.57
CA ALA A 24 -23.43 0.90 -6.22
C ALA A 24 -23.14 2.34 -6.71
N ASP A 25 -24.12 2.98 -7.37
CA ASP A 25 -24.03 4.38 -7.80
C ASP A 25 -23.90 5.35 -6.63
N LYS A 26 -24.64 5.09 -5.54
CA LYS A 26 -24.51 5.84 -4.28
C LYS A 26 -23.10 5.69 -3.70
N ALA A 27 -22.58 4.48 -3.62
CA ALA A 27 -21.25 4.23 -3.07
C ALA A 27 -20.16 4.96 -3.87
N ALA A 28 -20.22 4.91 -5.21
CA ALA A 28 -19.28 5.64 -6.07
C ALA A 28 -19.39 7.16 -5.90
N SER A 29 -20.63 7.71 -5.93
CA SER A 29 -20.87 9.15 -5.84
C SER A 29 -20.48 9.71 -4.47
N GLN A 30 -20.79 9.00 -3.39
CA GLN A 30 -20.35 9.37 -2.03
C GLN A 30 -18.85 9.17 -1.84
N GLY A 31 -18.26 8.18 -2.53
CA GLY A 31 -16.83 8.00 -2.58
C GLY A 31 -16.10 9.26 -3.07
N ILE A 32 -16.57 9.89 -4.16
CA ILE A 32 -16.00 11.16 -4.66
C ILE A 32 -16.21 12.30 -3.64
N LEU A 33 -17.41 12.43 -3.07
CA LEU A 33 -17.69 13.47 -2.08
C LEU A 33 -16.74 13.37 -0.87
N LEU A 34 -16.65 12.17 -0.29
CA LEU A 34 -15.79 11.92 0.87
C LEU A 34 -14.31 12.07 0.52
N ALA A 35 -13.89 11.61 -0.68
CA ALA A 35 -12.53 11.80 -1.15
C ALA A 35 -12.18 13.29 -1.32
N THR A 36 -13.13 14.11 -1.79
CA THR A 36 -12.95 15.57 -1.86
C THR A 36 -12.74 16.16 -0.47
N ILE A 37 -13.58 15.78 0.50
CA ILE A 37 -13.43 16.24 1.89
C ILE A 37 -12.07 15.79 2.46
N HIS A 38 -11.71 14.52 2.28
CA HIS A 38 -10.40 14.02 2.73
C HIS A 38 -9.24 14.73 2.05
N GLY A 39 -9.34 14.99 0.74
CA GLY A 39 -8.32 15.71 -0.02
C GLY A 39 -8.11 17.13 0.54
N ILE A 40 -9.18 17.87 0.76
CA ILE A 40 -9.13 19.24 1.33
C ILE A 40 -8.58 19.21 2.76
N VAL A 41 -9.08 18.31 3.60
CA VAL A 41 -8.61 18.17 5.00
C VAL A 41 -7.12 17.80 5.04
N MET A 42 -6.68 16.88 4.18
CA MET A 42 -5.27 16.50 4.09
C MET A 42 -4.40 17.65 3.57
N THR A 43 -4.85 18.36 2.53
CA THR A 43 -4.13 19.54 2.04
C THR A 43 -3.98 20.58 3.14
N ALA A 44 -5.07 20.99 3.78
CA ALA A 44 -5.03 21.99 4.83
C ALA A 44 -4.23 21.55 6.05
N GLY A 45 -4.50 20.34 6.56
CA GLY A 45 -3.84 19.79 7.73
C GLY A 45 -2.34 19.57 7.52
N CYS A 46 -1.95 19.00 6.38
CA CYS A 46 -0.53 18.77 6.08
C CYS A 46 0.22 20.09 5.86
N ILE A 47 -0.37 21.05 5.15
CA ILE A 47 0.27 22.38 4.97
C ILE A 47 0.48 23.08 6.32
N MET A 48 -0.46 22.99 7.25
CA MET A 48 -0.32 23.57 8.59
C MET A 48 0.72 22.87 9.45
N LEU A 49 0.81 21.54 9.36
CA LEU A 49 1.62 20.73 10.27
C LEU A 49 3.00 20.38 9.72
N ILE A 50 3.28 20.60 8.42
CA ILE A 50 4.53 20.15 7.81
C ILE A 50 5.77 20.83 8.39
N LYS A 51 5.70 22.14 8.69
CA LYS A 51 6.84 22.85 9.27
C LYS A 51 7.22 22.32 10.66
N PRO A 52 6.30 22.28 11.66
CA PRO A 52 6.64 21.69 12.97
C PRO A 52 7.07 20.23 12.84
N PHE A 53 6.47 19.45 11.92
CA PHE A 53 6.86 18.07 11.67
C PHE A 53 8.32 17.96 11.21
N LEU A 54 8.75 18.75 10.22
CA LEU A 54 10.14 18.73 9.73
C LEU A 54 11.13 19.17 10.82
N CYS A 55 10.79 20.17 11.61
CA CYS A 55 11.62 20.65 12.73
C CYS A 55 11.80 19.60 13.85
N MET A 56 10.96 18.58 13.93
CA MET A 56 11.17 17.46 14.87
C MET A 56 12.31 16.52 14.44
N PHE A 57 12.68 16.51 13.16
CA PHE A 57 13.70 15.60 12.60
C PHE A 57 15.06 16.28 12.37
N THR A 58 15.06 17.59 12.11
CA THR A 58 16.30 18.32 11.84
C THR A 58 16.19 19.79 12.26
N ASN A 59 17.32 20.33 12.72
CA ASN A 59 17.49 21.77 13.00
C ASN A 59 18.17 22.51 11.86
N ASP A 60 18.53 21.81 10.77
CA ASP A 60 19.12 22.43 9.58
C ASP A 60 18.05 23.16 8.80
N SER A 61 18.15 24.49 8.78
CA SER A 61 17.18 25.37 8.12
C SER A 61 17.10 25.12 6.61
N SER A 62 18.20 24.75 5.96
CA SER A 62 18.22 24.50 4.52
C SER A 62 17.47 23.20 4.17
N ILE A 63 17.61 22.15 4.98
CA ILE A 63 16.86 20.90 4.82
C ILE A 63 15.38 21.12 5.07
N VAL A 64 15.03 21.89 6.11
CA VAL A 64 13.63 22.23 6.42
C VAL A 64 13.01 23.02 5.26
N GLU A 65 13.73 24.00 4.69
CA GLU A 65 13.23 24.80 3.58
C GLU A 65 12.97 23.96 2.32
N LEU A 66 13.93 23.08 1.93
CA LEU A 66 13.75 22.15 0.83
C LEU A 66 12.56 21.20 1.06
N GLY A 67 12.42 20.70 2.29
CA GLY A 67 11.29 19.87 2.68
C GLY A 67 9.94 20.58 2.57
N LEU A 68 9.89 21.87 2.96
CA LEU A 68 8.69 22.70 2.82
C LEU A 68 8.34 22.96 1.35
N GLN A 69 9.33 23.30 0.53
CA GLN A 69 9.14 23.53 -0.91
C GLN A 69 8.54 22.33 -1.63
N TYR A 70 9.04 21.12 -1.33
CA TYR A 70 8.48 19.89 -1.87
C TYR A 70 7.07 19.62 -1.35
N SER A 71 6.91 19.68 -0.03
CA SER A 71 5.68 19.23 0.64
C SER A 71 4.48 20.11 0.33
N TYR A 72 4.65 21.44 0.26
CA TYR A 72 3.55 22.34 -0.08
C TYR A 72 2.96 22.03 -1.46
N ILE A 73 3.83 21.76 -2.44
CA ILE A 73 3.39 21.40 -3.79
C ILE A 73 2.76 20.01 -3.78
N ALA A 74 3.41 19.01 -3.19
CA ALA A 74 2.90 17.64 -3.15
C ALA A 74 1.52 17.55 -2.48
N PHE A 75 1.32 18.26 -1.35
CA PHE A 75 0.03 18.26 -0.66
C PHE A 75 -1.05 19.08 -1.38
N ALA A 76 -0.71 20.07 -2.19
CA ALA A 76 -1.67 20.78 -3.04
C ALA A 76 -2.39 19.82 -4.01
N PHE A 77 -1.72 18.77 -4.46
CA PHE A 77 -2.30 17.73 -5.34
C PHE A 77 -3.10 16.65 -4.59
N SER A 78 -3.23 16.71 -3.25
CA SER A 78 -3.91 15.66 -2.46
C SER A 78 -5.35 15.40 -2.90
N THR A 79 -6.10 16.44 -3.31
CA THR A 79 -7.47 16.27 -3.79
C THR A 79 -7.51 15.54 -5.14
N ILE A 80 -6.57 15.84 -6.03
CA ILE A 80 -6.43 15.17 -7.33
C ILE A 80 -6.10 13.70 -7.12
N LEU A 81 -5.15 13.40 -6.22
CA LEU A 81 -4.80 12.04 -5.82
C LEU A 81 -6.02 11.30 -5.24
N ALA A 82 -6.81 11.97 -4.39
CA ALA A 82 -8.00 11.37 -3.82
C ALA A 82 -9.04 11.00 -4.90
N TRP A 83 -9.29 11.86 -5.88
CA TRP A 83 -10.17 11.57 -7.00
C TRP A 83 -9.62 10.45 -7.89
N GLN A 84 -8.33 10.48 -8.22
CA GLN A 84 -7.68 9.41 -8.96
C GLN A 84 -7.90 8.05 -8.29
N LEU A 85 -7.71 7.97 -6.96
CA LEU A 85 -7.94 6.74 -6.19
C LEU A 85 -9.40 6.27 -6.24
N VAL A 86 -10.37 7.18 -6.17
CA VAL A 86 -11.79 6.80 -6.30
C VAL A 86 -12.08 6.21 -7.67
N PHE A 87 -11.61 6.85 -8.73
CA PHE A 87 -11.78 6.32 -10.09
C PHE A 87 -11.10 4.96 -10.23
N GLU A 88 -9.83 4.85 -9.79
CA GLU A 88 -9.08 3.58 -9.78
C GLU A 88 -9.88 2.46 -9.11
N LYS A 89 -10.34 2.71 -7.88
CA LYS A 89 -11.05 1.69 -7.09
C LYS A 89 -12.43 1.38 -7.66
N THR A 90 -13.11 2.34 -8.26
CA THR A 90 -14.39 2.13 -8.96
C THR A 90 -14.17 1.29 -10.22
N PHE A 91 -13.14 1.56 -11.04
CA PHE A 91 -12.82 0.74 -12.20
C PHE A 91 -12.43 -0.69 -11.83
N GLN A 92 -11.64 -0.85 -10.78
CA GLN A 92 -11.27 -2.16 -10.23
C GLN A 92 -12.51 -2.91 -9.72
N ALA A 93 -13.42 -2.24 -8.99
CA ALA A 93 -14.63 -2.84 -8.43
C ALA A 93 -15.59 -3.41 -9.49
N VAL A 94 -15.63 -2.80 -10.68
CA VAL A 94 -16.43 -3.28 -11.80
C VAL A 94 -15.67 -4.23 -12.75
N GLY A 95 -14.47 -4.68 -12.34
CA GLY A 95 -13.66 -5.64 -13.11
C GLY A 95 -12.88 -5.05 -14.28
N ARG A 96 -12.83 -3.70 -14.44
CA ARG A 96 -12.08 -3.06 -15.54
C ARG A 96 -10.61 -2.82 -15.18
N MET A 97 -9.88 -3.90 -14.85
CA MET A 97 -8.48 -3.84 -14.44
C MET A 97 -7.55 -3.27 -15.51
N THR A 98 -7.79 -3.60 -16.80
CA THR A 98 -6.96 -3.08 -17.90
C THR A 98 -7.07 -1.57 -18.03
N ALA A 99 -8.26 -0.99 -17.85
CA ALA A 99 -8.45 0.45 -17.85
C ALA A 99 -7.71 1.10 -16.65
N SER A 100 -7.79 0.48 -15.49
CA SER A 100 -7.03 0.92 -14.31
C SER A 100 -5.52 0.88 -14.55
N MET A 101 -5.01 -0.20 -15.11
CA MET A 101 -3.60 -0.33 -15.48
C MET A 101 -3.16 0.73 -16.50
N THR A 102 -3.96 0.96 -17.56
CA THR A 102 -3.62 1.96 -18.59
C THR A 102 -3.54 3.37 -18.02
N ALA A 103 -4.47 3.75 -17.13
CA ALA A 103 -4.47 5.07 -16.51
C ALA A 103 -3.26 5.24 -15.56
N MET A 104 -2.97 4.23 -14.75
CA MET A 104 -1.81 4.25 -13.86
C MET A 104 -0.48 4.31 -14.63
N LEU A 105 -0.33 3.52 -15.69
CA LEU A 105 0.86 3.55 -16.56
C LEU A 105 1.03 4.90 -17.23
N GLY A 106 -0.05 5.50 -17.74
CA GLY A 106 0.00 6.84 -18.33
C GLY A 106 0.55 7.89 -17.36
N GLY A 107 0.07 7.89 -16.12
CA GLY A 107 0.59 8.79 -15.09
C GLY A 107 2.03 8.49 -14.68
N CYS A 108 2.37 7.21 -14.55
CA CYS A 108 3.74 6.80 -14.20
C CYS A 108 4.76 7.19 -15.28
N ILE A 109 4.45 6.94 -16.55
CA ILE A 109 5.31 7.33 -17.68
C ILE A 109 5.46 8.85 -17.73
N THR A 110 4.36 9.59 -17.55
CA THR A 110 4.40 11.07 -17.50
C THR A 110 5.32 11.55 -16.37
N ASN A 111 5.21 10.98 -15.18
CA ASN A 111 6.08 11.33 -14.06
C ASN A 111 7.56 11.02 -14.38
N ILE A 112 7.88 9.80 -14.84
CA ILE A 112 9.27 9.39 -15.17
C ILE A 112 9.90 10.33 -16.21
N VAL A 113 9.13 10.80 -17.19
CA VAL A 113 9.63 11.71 -18.22
C VAL A 113 9.79 13.14 -17.69
N LEU A 114 8.80 13.62 -16.92
CA LEU A 114 8.82 15.00 -16.42
C LEU A 114 9.76 15.22 -15.23
N ASP A 115 10.02 14.18 -14.42
CA ASP A 115 10.94 14.30 -13.28
C ASP A 115 12.31 14.87 -13.70
N PRO A 116 13.10 14.25 -14.60
CA PRO A 116 14.39 14.80 -14.98
C PRO A 116 14.25 16.14 -15.72
N MET A 117 13.19 16.36 -16.50
CA MET A 117 12.98 17.62 -17.23
C MET A 117 12.78 18.80 -16.30
N LEU A 118 11.99 18.64 -15.24
CA LEU A 118 11.66 19.70 -14.28
C LEU A 118 12.70 19.82 -13.15
N ILE A 119 13.42 18.73 -12.82
CA ILE A 119 14.46 18.79 -11.80
C ILE A 119 15.72 19.47 -12.34
N PHE A 120 16.14 19.13 -13.56
CA PHE A 120 17.41 19.60 -14.14
C PHE A 120 17.25 20.68 -15.20
N GLY A 121 16.03 21.13 -15.51
CA GLY A 121 15.80 22.15 -16.51
C GLY A 121 16.15 21.72 -17.94
N ILE A 122 15.79 20.49 -18.33
CA ILE A 122 16.15 19.96 -19.65
C ILE A 122 15.21 20.52 -20.73
N GLY A 123 15.77 21.03 -21.81
CA GLY A 123 15.05 21.55 -22.97
C GLY A 123 14.41 22.92 -22.68
N ILE A 124 13.10 23.02 -22.79
CA ILE A 124 12.33 24.26 -22.58
C ILE A 124 11.88 24.44 -21.12
N PHE A 125 12.17 23.48 -20.26
CA PHE A 125 11.70 23.52 -18.87
C PHE A 125 12.71 24.24 -17.97
N PRO A 126 12.22 25.01 -16.97
CA PRO A 126 13.08 25.66 -16.00
C PRO A 126 13.66 24.62 -15.01
N ASP A 127 14.87 24.90 -14.52
CA ASP A 127 15.46 24.16 -13.40
C ASP A 127 14.73 24.51 -12.10
N LEU A 128 13.89 23.58 -11.65
CA LEU A 128 13.07 23.74 -10.45
C LEU A 128 13.59 22.91 -9.26
N GLY A 129 14.62 22.09 -9.46
CA GLY A 129 15.16 21.23 -8.43
C GLY A 129 14.10 20.37 -7.76
N ILE A 130 14.06 20.40 -6.42
CA ILE A 130 13.12 19.58 -5.62
C ILE A 130 11.64 19.96 -5.85
N ARG A 131 11.34 21.22 -6.21
CA ARG A 131 9.99 21.63 -6.60
C ARG A 131 9.55 20.93 -7.88
N GLY A 132 10.48 20.76 -8.83
CA GLY A 132 10.25 20.04 -10.09
C GLY A 132 9.76 18.62 -9.87
N ALA A 133 10.37 17.88 -8.95
CA ALA A 133 9.95 16.52 -8.58
C ALA A 133 8.51 16.49 -8.03
N ALA A 134 8.15 17.44 -7.15
CA ALA A 134 6.79 17.52 -6.62
C ALA A 134 5.75 17.84 -7.70
N ILE A 135 6.07 18.77 -8.62
CA ILE A 135 5.20 19.16 -9.74
C ILE A 135 5.05 17.98 -10.71
N ALA A 136 6.13 17.30 -11.10
CA ALA A 136 6.07 16.14 -12.00
C ALA A 136 5.18 15.03 -11.44
N THR A 137 5.30 14.75 -10.14
CA THR A 137 4.43 13.79 -9.45
C THR A 137 2.96 14.23 -9.52
N GLY A 138 2.66 15.49 -9.24
CA GLY A 138 1.31 16.04 -9.30
C GLY A 138 0.72 16.00 -10.71
N ILE A 139 1.51 16.30 -11.74
CA ILE A 139 1.10 16.20 -13.14
C ILE A 139 0.85 14.74 -13.51
N GLY A 140 1.71 13.80 -13.12
CA GLY A 140 1.52 12.36 -13.35
C GLY A 140 0.19 11.86 -12.77
N GLN A 141 -0.16 12.27 -11.54
CA GLN A 141 -1.45 11.96 -10.91
C GLN A 141 -2.62 12.58 -11.68
N THR A 142 -2.46 13.83 -12.13
CA THR A 142 -3.47 14.53 -12.93
C THR A 142 -3.71 13.82 -14.26
N VAL A 143 -2.65 13.40 -14.96
CA VAL A 143 -2.76 12.65 -16.21
C VAL A 143 -3.46 11.30 -15.97
N SER A 144 -3.11 10.56 -14.92
CA SER A 144 -3.83 9.36 -14.53
C SER A 144 -5.33 9.62 -14.35
N LEU A 145 -5.69 10.66 -13.61
CA LEU A 145 -7.09 11.03 -13.40
C LEU A 145 -7.79 11.39 -14.73
N LEU A 146 -7.13 12.17 -15.58
CA LEU A 146 -7.69 12.53 -16.89
C LEU A 146 -7.94 11.29 -17.76
N VAL A 147 -7.02 10.34 -17.79
CA VAL A 147 -7.21 9.07 -18.52
C VAL A 147 -8.41 8.31 -17.98
N TYR A 148 -8.58 8.22 -16.65
CA TYR A 148 -9.77 7.61 -16.05
C TYR A 148 -11.06 8.32 -16.49
N VAL A 149 -11.09 9.66 -16.45
CA VAL A 149 -12.25 10.45 -16.85
C VAL A 149 -12.57 10.26 -18.33
N ILE A 150 -11.56 10.27 -19.18
CA ILE A 150 -11.73 10.02 -20.63
C ILE A 150 -12.32 8.63 -20.87
N ILE A 151 -11.76 7.59 -20.25
CA ILE A 151 -12.29 6.22 -20.39
C ILE A 151 -13.72 6.13 -19.85
N TYR A 152 -14.02 6.82 -18.74
CA TYR A 152 -15.35 6.86 -18.14
C TYR A 152 -16.39 7.48 -19.09
N ILE A 153 -16.02 8.55 -19.80
CA ILE A 153 -16.91 9.23 -20.78
C ILE A 153 -17.07 8.41 -22.05
N LEU A 154 -15.97 7.85 -22.59
CA LEU A 154 -15.98 7.14 -23.86
C LEU A 154 -16.56 5.73 -23.78
N ARG A 155 -16.47 5.08 -22.64
CA ARG A 155 -16.93 3.69 -22.46
C ARG A 155 -17.98 3.61 -21.35
N PRO A 156 -19.21 3.17 -21.64
CA PRO A 156 -20.27 3.10 -20.65
C PRO A 156 -19.84 2.23 -19.46
N MET A 157 -19.96 2.80 -18.26
CA MET A 157 -19.67 2.12 -16.99
C MET A 157 -20.97 1.58 -16.39
N PRO A 158 -20.95 0.39 -15.76
CA PRO A 158 -22.11 -0.13 -15.04
C PRO A 158 -22.48 0.73 -13.82
N VAL A 159 -21.52 1.45 -13.26
CA VAL A 159 -21.67 2.37 -12.11
C VAL A 159 -21.56 3.82 -12.58
N ARG A 160 -22.44 4.69 -12.11
CA ARG A 160 -22.52 6.09 -12.52
C ARG A 160 -22.33 7.04 -11.35
N PHE A 161 -21.52 8.08 -11.57
CA PHE A 161 -21.41 9.21 -10.64
C PHE A 161 -22.57 10.17 -10.86
N THR A 162 -23.48 10.29 -9.90
CA THR A 162 -24.72 11.07 -10.03
C THR A 162 -24.84 12.08 -8.90
N ARG A 163 -25.09 13.34 -9.22
CA ARG A 163 -25.27 14.40 -8.21
C ARG A 163 -26.39 14.08 -7.20
N LYS A 164 -27.45 13.40 -7.64
CA LYS A 164 -28.57 12.97 -6.76
C LYS A 164 -28.11 12.00 -5.67
N CYS A 165 -27.07 11.20 -5.92
CA CYS A 165 -26.51 10.21 -5.02
C CYS A 165 -25.39 10.77 -4.10
N MET A 166 -25.02 12.05 -4.23
CA MET A 166 -23.99 12.70 -3.40
C MET A 166 -24.49 13.08 -2.00
N LYS A 167 -25.82 13.01 -1.72
CA LYS A 167 -26.30 13.21 -0.35
C LYS A 167 -25.75 12.11 0.54
N PRO A 168 -25.06 12.44 1.66
CA PRO A 168 -24.47 11.45 2.53
C PRO A 168 -25.51 10.47 3.05
N ASP A 169 -25.31 9.19 2.78
CA ASP A 169 -26.10 8.08 3.33
C ASP A 169 -25.25 7.39 4.40
N LYS A 170 -25.72 7.48 5.65
CA LYS A 170 -25.01 6.96 6.81
C LYS A 170 -24.64 5.48 6.65
N THR A 171 -25.54 4.69 6.06
CA THR A 171 -25.33 3.25 5.89
C THR A 171 -24.20 2.95 4.91
N VAL A 172 -24.17 3.63 3.76
CA VAL A 172 -23.12 3.46 2.75
C VAL A 172 -21.78 3.98 3.27
N CYS A 173 -21.79 5.16 3.90
CA CYS A 173 -20.58 5.73 4.49
C CYS A 173 -19.99 4.80 5.57
N LEU A 174 -20.82 4.30 6.50
CA LEU A 174 -20.35 3.38 7.55
C LEU A 174 -19.74 2.10 6.94
N LYS A 175 -20.35 1.52 5.91
CA LYS A 175 -19.78 0.35 5.22
C LYS A 175 -18.42 0.66 4.59
N MET A 176 -18.24 1.83 3.95
CA MET A 176 -16.95 2.23 3.41
C MET A 176 -15.89 2.42 4.49
N TYR A 177 -16.24 3.10 5.59
CA TYR A 177 -15.32 3.34 6.69
C TYR A 177 -15.01 2.09 7.53
N SER A 178 -15.96 1.14 7.67
CA SER A 178 -15.71 -0.12 8.37
C SER A 178 -14.64 -1.00 7.74
N VAL A 179 -14.37 -0.79 6.46
CA VAL A 179 -13.25 -1.43 5.76
C VAL A 179 -12.09 -0.44 5.59
N GLY A 180 -12.39 0.81 5.24
CA GLY A 180 -11.39 1.81 4.90
C GLY A 180 -10.48 2.22 6.07
N ILE A 181 -11.03 2.40 7.27
CA ILE A 181 -10.24 2.73 8.47
C ILE A 181 -9.30 1.57 8.85
N PRO A 182 -9.79 0.32 9.02
CA PRO A 182 -8.92 -0.82 9.25
C PRO A 182 -7.84 -0.98 8.19
N ALA A 183 -8.17 -0.85 6.91
CA ALA A 183 -7.20 -0.95 5.83
C ALA A 183 -6.14 0.18 5.87
N SER A 184 -6.52 1.40 6.29
CA SER A 184 -5.56 2.49 6.49
C SER A 184 -4.60 2.19 7.65
N LEU A 185 -5.11 1.65 8.75
CA LEU A 185 -4.28 1.23 9.89
C LEU A 185 -3.35 0.08 9.50
N ASN A 186 -3.83 -0.91 8.74
CA ASN A 186 -3.00 -2.00 8.21
C ASN A 186 -1.78 -1.49 7.46
N MET A 187 -1.93 -0.40 6.71
CA MET A 187 -0.81 0.22 5.97
C MET A 187 0.17 1.00 6.86
N ALA A 188 -0.26 1.43 8.05
CA ALA A 188 0.60 2.15 9.00
C ALA A 188 1.38 1.20 9.92
N LEU A 189 0.87 0.01 10.21
CA LEU A 189 1.50 -0.95 11.11
C LEU A 189 2.94 -1.35 10.76
N PRO A 190 3.33 -1.56 9.48
CA PRO A 190 4.73 -1.82 9.13
C PRO A 190 5.70 -0.73 9.57
N SER A 191 5.28 0.55 9.56
CA SER A 191 6.13 1.65 9.99
C SER A 191 6.39 1.60 11.51
N LEU A 192 5.38 1.22 12.30
CA LEU A 192 5.53 0.98 13.74
C LEU A 192 6.53 -0.15 14.00
N LEU A 193 6.38 -1.26 13.27
CA LEU A 193 7.28 -2.41 13.37
C LEU A 193 8.73 -2.02 13.05
N ILE A 194 8.95 -1.32 11.93
CA ILE A 194 10.29 -0.87 11.52
C ILE A 194 10.92 -0.01 12.61
N SER A 195 10.16 0.93 13.19
CA SER A 195 10.64 1.79 14.25
C SER A 195 11.03 0.99 15.51
N ALA A 196 10.19 0.03 15.93
CA ALA A 196 10.47 -0.81 17.08
C ALA A 196 11.71 -1.71 16.87
N LEU A 197 11.82 -2.35 15.70
CA LEU A 197 12.96 -3.19 15.37
C LEU A 197 14.25 -2.37 15.22
N ASN A 198 14.19 -1.15 14.71
CA ASN A 198 15.35 -0.26 14.66
C ASN A 198 15.89 0.05 16.05
N VAL A 199 15.01 0.28 17.04
CA VAL A 199 15.44 0.51 18.45
C VAL A 199 16.13 -0.73 19.00
N ILE A 200 15.59 -1.93 18.77
CA ILE A 200 16.21 -3.18 19.22
C ILE A 200 17.57 -3.41 18.56
N LEU A 201 17.66 -3.22 17.24
CA LEU A 201 18.87 -3.48 16.46
C LEU A 201 19.98 -2.42 16.71
N ALA A 202 19.60 -1.17 16.94
CA ALA A 202 20.53 -0.09 17.23
C ALA A 202 21.32 -0.36 18.53
N ALA A 203 20.76 -1.12 19.48
CA ALA A 203 21.45 -1.55 20.69
C ALA A 203 22.62 -2.50 20.40
N PHE A 204 22.64 -3.18 19.25
CA PHE A 204 23.74 -4.06 18.84
C PHE A 204 24.73 -3.35 17.91
N SER A 205 24.25 -2.78 16.80
CA SER A 205 25.08 -2.01 15.86
C SER A 205 24.23 -1.28 14.80
N GLN A 206 24.71 -0.13 14.34
CA GLN A 206 24.12 0.60 13.19
C GLN A 206 24.14 -0.22 11.89
N THR A 207 25.07 -1.16 11.75
CA THR A 207 25.11 -2.09 10.63
C THR A 207 23.82 -2.90 10.50
N TYR A 208 23.24 -3.35 11.62
CA TYR A 208 22.00 -4.14 11.58
C TYR A 208 20.76 -3.30 11.31
N VAL A 209 20.75 -2.03 11.71
CA VAL A 209 19.73 -1.05 11.32
C VAL A 209 19.75 -0.85 9.80
N PHE A 210 20.94 -0.69 9.22
CA PHE A 210 21.11 -0.60 7.77
C PHE A 210 20.61 -1.88 7.06
N VAL A 211 21.01 -3.06 7.57
CA VAL A 211 20.58 -4.36 7.03
C VAL A 211 19.05 -4.49 7.04
N LEU A 212 18.38 -4.07 8.12
CA LEU A 212 16.91 -4.06 8.18
C LEU A 212 16.31 -3.14 7.11
N GLY A 213 16.90 -1.96 6.91
CA GLY A 213 16.46 -1.03 5.87
C GLY A 213 16.58 -1.61 4.46
N VAL A 214 17.70 -2.29 4.16
CA VAL A 214 17.91 -3.00 2.88
C VAL A 214 16.91 -4.14 2.72
N TYR A 215 16.70 -4.93 3.79
CA TYR A 215 15.71 -6.01 3.79
C TYR A 215 14.31 -5.50 3.40
N TYR A 216 13.83 -4.39 3.99
CA TYR A 216 12.50 -3.86 3.66
C TYR A 216 12.40 -3.35 2.23
N LYS A 217 13.48 -2.80 1.67
CA LYS A 217 13.52 -2.45 0.24
C LYS A 217 13.39 -3.69 -0.65
N LEU A 218 14.16 -4.74 -0.38
CA LEU A 218 14.07 -6.01 -1.11
C LEU A 218 12.71 -6.68 -0.94
N GLN A 219 12.18 -6.72 0.28
CA GLN A 219 10.85 -7.25 0.57
C GLN A 219 9.77 -6.53 -0.25
N THR A 220 9.83 -5.21 -0.37
CA THR A 220 8.88 -4.46 -1.18
C THR A 220 8.83 -4.97 -2.61
N PHE A 221 9.98 -5.16 -3.27
CA PHE A 221 10.04 -5.70 -4.63
C PHE A 221 9.47 -7.11 -4.73
N LEU A 222 9.80 -7.98 -3.78
CA LEU A 222 9.32 -9.37 -3.78
C LEU A 222 7.81 -9.47 -3.51
N TYR A 223 7.25 -8.59 -2.70
CA TYR A 223 5.82 -8.58 -2.36
C TYR A 223 4.96 -7.82 -3.37
N LEU A 224 5.52 -7.00 -4.26
CA LEU A 224 4.74 -6.26 -5.26
C LEU A 224 3.86 -7.16 -6.13
N PRO A 225 4.34 -8.27 -6.73
CA PRO A 225 3.50 -9.15 -7.52
C PRO A 225 2.39 -9.82 -6.68
N ALA A 226 2.71 -10.25 -5.46
CA ALA A 226 1.74 -10.84 -4.55
C ALA A 226 0.64 -9.84 -4.16
N ASN A 227 1.01 -8.61 -3.84
CA ASN A 227 0.06 -7.52 -3.58
C ASN A 227 -0.82 -7.21 -4.79
N GLY A 228 -0.28 -7.32 -6.01
CA GLY A 228 -1.04 -7.19 -7.26
C GLY A 228 -2.13 -8.25 -7.36
N VAL A 229 -1.82 -9.53 -7.06
CA VAL A 229 -2.80 -10.63 -7.02
C VAL A 229 -3.89 -10.35 -5.98
N VAL A 230 -3.51 -9.92 -4.77
CA VAL A 230 -4.46 -9.59 -3.69
C VAL A 230 -5.37 -8.42 -4.08
N GLN A 231 -4.82 -7.38 -4.72
CA GLN A 231 -5.63 -6.25 -5.21
C GLN A 231 -6.65 -6.69 -6.28
N GLY A 232 -6.27 -7.61 -7.18
CA GLY A 232 -7.17 -8.18 -8.16
C GLY A 232 -8.23 -9.12 -7.56
N MET A 233 -7.88 -9.85 -6.49
CA MET A 233 -8.77 -10.77 -5.79
C MET A 233 -9.91 -10.05 -5.06
N ARG A 234 -9.64 -8.89 -4.41
CA ARG A 234 -10.62 -8.18 -3.57
C ARG A 234 -11.96 -7.93 -4.27
N PRO A 235 -12.02 -7.27 -5.44
CA PRO A 235 -13.29 -7.00 -6.11
C PRO A 235 -13.98 -8.27 -6.59
N LEU A 236 -13.23 -9.31 -6.97
CA LEU A 236 -13.80 -10.60 -7.37
C LEU A 236 -14.49 -11.28 -6.19
N ILE A 237 -13.86 -11.26 -5.01
CA ILE A 237 -14.47 -11.77 -3.77
C ILE A 237 -15.71 -10.96 -3.41
N GLY A 238 -15.61 -9.62 -3.39
CA GLY A 238 -16.74 -8.75 -3.06
C GLY A 238 -17.94 -8.96 -3.97
N TYR A 239 -17.71 -9.05 -5.28
CA TYR A 239 -18.75 -9.30 -6.27
C TYR A 239 -19.43 -10.67 -6.07
N ASN A 240 -18.66 -11.76 -5.98
CA ASN A 240 -19.22 -13.09 -5.83
C ASN A 240 -19.91 -13.28 -4.47
N TYR A 241 -19.40 -12.62 -3.41
CA TYR A 241 -20.03 -12.62 -2.10
C TYR A 241 -21.38 -11.89 -2.12
N GLY A 242 -21.44 -10.71 -2.78
CA GLY A 242 -22.70 -9.99 -3.01
C GLY A 242 -23.72 -10.76 -3.83
N ALA A 243 -23.26 -11.59 -4.78
CA ALA A 243 -24.10 -12.47 -5.58
C ALA A 243 -24.54 -13.76 -4.85
N GLY A 244 -24.09 -14.01 -3.59
CA GLY A 244 -24.39 -15.25 -2.86
C GLY A 244 -23.58 -16.46 -3.31
N GLU A 245 -22.61 -16.30 -4.22
CA GLU A 245 -21.85 -17.38 -4.84
C GLU A 245 -20.65 -17.81 -3.97
N HIS A 246 -20.93 -18.34 -2.76
CA HIS A 246 -19.90 -18.70 -1.77
C HIS A 246 -18.89 -19.75 -2.26
N LYS A 247 -19.30 -20.68 -3.14
CA LYS A 247 -18.39 -21.66 -3.73
C LYS A 247 -17.34 -20.97 -4.62
N ARG A 248 -17.74 -19.94 -5.37
CA ARG A 248 -16.82 -19.16 -6.21
C ARG A 248 -15.88 -18.32 -5.35
N VAL A 249 -16.38 -17.72 -4.24
CA VAL A 249 -15.51 -17.00 -3.29
C VAL A 249 -14.38 -17.90 -2.78
N LYS A 250 -14.69 -19.14 -2.34
CA LYS A 250 -13.68 -20.10 -1.90
C LYS A 250 -12.67 -20.45 -3.01
N LYS A 251 -13.15 -20.66 -4.24
CA LYS A 251 -12.30 -20.97 -5.39
C LYS A 251 -11.36 -19.82 -5.72
N ILE A 252 -11.86 -18.57 -5.74
CA ILE A 252 -11.06 -17.36 -5.98
C ILE A 252 -9.98 -17.22 -4.91
N TYR A 253 -10.36 -17.36 -3.63
CA TYR A 253 -9.42 -17.30 -2.51
C TYR A 253 -8.31 -18.37 -2.62
N SER A 254 -8.69 -19.63 -2.83
CA SER A 254 -7.73 -20.74 -2.98
C SER A 254 -6.80 -20.52 -4.17
N THR A 255 -7.32 -20.10 -5.31
CA THR A 255 -6.50 -19.82 -6.50
C THR A 255 -5.53 -18.67 -6.24
N ALA A 256 -5.98 -17.57 -5.64
CA ALA A 256 -5.12 -16.45 -5.31
C ALA A 256 -4.03 -16.86 -4.30
N THR A 257 -4.38 -17.65 -3.27
CA THR A 257 -3.41 -18.16 -2.30
C THR A 257 -2.34 -19.02 -2.97
N ILE A 258 -2.71 -19.90 -3.90
CA ILE A 258 -1.75 -20.73 -4.66
C ILE A 258 -0.82 -19.84 -5.50
N ILE A 259 -1.36 -18.85 -6.21
CA ILE A 259 -0.53 -17.94 -7.02
C ILE A 259 0.44 -17.16 -6.13
N VAL A 260 -0.04 -16.60 -5.00
CA VAL A 260 0.82 -15.89 -4.05
C VAL A 260 1.86 -16.82 -3.44
N LEU A 261 1.50 -18.06 -3.12
CA LEU A 261 2.42 -19.08 -2.62
C LEU A 261 3.56 -19.35 -3.63
N ILE A 262 3.24 -19.51 -4.91
CA ILE A 262 4.25 -19.71 -5.97
C ILE A 262 5.19 -18.49 -6.04
N ILE A 263 4.65 -17.28 -6.00
CA ILE A 263 5.45 -16.03 -6.01
C ILE A 263 6.37 -15.98 -4.78
N MET A 264 5.86 -16.35 -3.59
CA MET A 264 6.64 -16.33 -2.36
C MET A 264 7.71 -17.43 -2.33
N CYS A 265 7.42 -18.61 -2.90
CA CYS A 265 8.42 -19.68 -3.08
C CYS A 265 9.55 -19.19 -4.01
N ALA A 266 9.23 -18.58 -5.14
CA ALA A 266 10.23 -18.01 -6.04
C ALA A 266 11.07 -16.92 -5.35
N GLY A 267 10.43 -15.99 -4.62
CA GLY A 267 11.11 -14.98 -3.85
C GLY A 267 12.02 -15.55 -2.77
N THR A 268 11.58 -16.60 -2.07
CA THR A 268 12.40 -17.31 -1.08
C THR A 268 13.62 -17.97 -1.74
N ALA A 269 13.43 -18.67 -2.86
CA ALA A 269 14.53 -19.30 -3.60
C ALA A 269 15.61 -18.26 -4.01
N ILE A 270 15.20 -17.14 -4.57
CA ILE A 270 16.12 -16.03 -4.92
C ILE A 270 16.90 -15.54 -3.70
N CYS A 271 16.21 -15.35 -2.56
CA CYS A 271 16.85 -14.87 -1.33
C CYS A 271 17.81 -15.89 -0.71
N LEU A 272 17.59 -17.20 -0.94
CA LEU A 272 18.47 -18.26 -0.44
C LEU A 272 19.69 -18.48 -1.33
N GLU A 273 19.52 -18.41 -2.66
CA GLU A 273 20.61 -18.72 -3.63
C GLU A 273 21.59 -17.56 -3.80
N ILE A 274 21.11 -16.33 -3.86
CA ILE A 274 21.95 -15.15 -4.19
C ILE A 274 21.86 -13.99 -3.17
N PRO A 275 21.77 -14.26 -1.85
CA PRO A 275 21.57 -13.18 -0.87
C PRO A 275 22.71 -12.18 -0.84
N ASP A 276 23.97 -12.63 -1.02
CA ASP A 276 25.13 -11.75 -1.04
C ASP A 276 25.08 -10.75 -2.19
N LYS A 277 24.63 -11.17 -3.37
CA LYS A 277 24.46 -10.30 -4.54
C LYS A 277 23.33 -9.28 -4.30
N LEU A 278 22.22 -9.73 -3.71
CA LEU A 278 21.09 -8.85 -3.40
C LEU A 278 21.47 -7.74 -2.42
N ILE A 279 22.19 -8.06 -1.35
CA ILE A 279 22.68 -7.08 -0.40
C ILE A 279 23.77 -6.22 -1.02
N GLY A 280 24.63 -6.83 -1.86
CA GLY A 280 25.70 -6.14 -2.57
C GLY A 280 25.23 -5.03 -3.54
N LEU A 281 23.96 -5.02 -3.94
CA LEU A 281 23.37 -3.90 -4.70
C LEU A 281 23.28 -2.60 -3.89
N PHE A 282 23.35 -2.68 -2.55
CA PHE A 282 23.16 -1.53 -1.66
C PHE A 282 24.41 -1.14 -0.89
N THR A 283 25.42 -2.00 -0.83
CA THR A 283 26.68 -1.74 -0.10
C THR A 283 27.83 -2.56 -0.66
N THR A 284 29.04 -2.02 -0.56
CA THR A 284 30.29 -2.70 -0.91
C THR A 284 31.03 -3.25 0.31
N ASN A 285 30.55 -2.96 1.53
CA ASN A 285 31.19 -3.42 2.76
C ASN A 285 30.95 -4.92 2.98
N ALA A 286 32.01 -5.72 2.95
CA ALA A 286 31.94 -7.19 3.05
C ALA A 286 31.28 -7.67 4.35
N ASN A 287 31.54 -7.02 5.48
CA ASN A 287 30.94 -7.38 6.77
C ASN A 287 29.40 -7.14 6.76
N THR A 288 28.98 -6.03 6.17
CA THR A 288 27.55 -5.69 6.04
C THR A 288 26.87 -6.64 5.05
N ILE A 289 27.53 -7.03 3.98
CA ILE A 289 27.02 -8.03 3.01
C ILE A 289 26.79 -9.37 3.72
N SER A 290 27.81 -9.86 4.45
CA SER A 290 27.70 -11.12 5.16
C SER A 290 26.58 -11.13 6.22
N ALA A 291 26.50 -10.06 7.02
CA ALA A 291 25.44 -9.90 8.03
C ALA A 291 24.04 -9.84 7.37
N GLY A 292 23.90 -9.08 6.27
CA GLY A 292 22.65 -8.95 5.54
C GLY A 292 22.23 -10.24 4.83
N ALA A 293 23.18 -10.96 4.23
CA ALA A 293 22.91 -12.24 3.60
C ALA A 293 22.41 -13.28 4.61
N LYS A 294 22.99 -13.31 5.81
CA LYS A 294 22.54 -14.17 6.90
C LYS A 294 21.12 -13.81 7.33
N ALA A 295 20.84 -12.52 7.54
CA ALA A 295 19.52 -12.01 7.88
C ALA A 295 18.48 -12.41 6.81
N LEU A 296 18.80 -12.18 5.53
CA LEU A 296 17.91 -12.45 4.41
C LEU A 296 17.56 -13.94 4.31
N ARG A 297 18.54 -14.84 4.48
CA ARG A 297 18.30 -16.30 4.51
C ARG A 297 17.34 -16.71 5.62
N ILE A 298 17.50 -16.14 6.82
CA ILE A 298 16.65 -16.49 7.97
C ILE A 298 15.22 -15.97 7.74
N ILE A 299 15.07 -14.71 7.36
CA ILE A 299 13.76 -14.07 7.23
C ILE A 299 12.97 -14.65 6.06
N SER A 300 13.63 -14.93 4.93
CA SER A 300 12.96 -15.39 3.71
C SER A 300 12.22 -16.72 3.86
N ALA A 301 12.61 -17.58 4.82
CA ALA A 301 11.87 -18.79 5.14
C ALA A 301 10.42 -18.50 5.58
N GLY A 302 10.17 -17.32 6.18
CA GLY A 302 8.83 -16.87 6.56
C GLY A 302 7.95 -16.43 5.38
N PHE A 303 8.51 -16.12 4.21
CA PHE A 303 7.72 -15.59 3.08
C PHE A 303 6.68 -16.60 2.58
N ILE A 304 7.03 -17.89 2.54
CA ILE A 304 6.12 -18.95 2.10
C ILE A 304 4.87 -18.97 2.98
N VAL A 305 5.06 -18.91 4.29
CA VAL A 305 3.98 -18.92 5.28
C VAL A 305 3.15 -17.64 5.23
N SER A 306 3.79 -16.50 4.97
CA SER A 306 3.12 -15.20 4.87
C SER A 306 2.08 -15.13 3.74
N SER A 307 2.16 -16.03 2.73
CA SER A 307 1.18 -16.13 1.66
C SER A 307 -0.25 -16.32 2.20
N VAL A 308 -0.42 -17.06 3.29
CA VAL A 308 -1.72 -17.32 3.91
C VAL A 308 -2.27 -16.04 4.55
N SER A 309 -1.49 -15.40 5.42
CA SER A 309 -1.93 -14.20 6.15
C SER A 309 -2.19 -13.01 5.22
N VAL A 310 -1.36 -12.83 4.17
CA VAL A 310 -1.53 -11.75 3.19
C VAL A 310 -2.79 -11.94 2.35
N THR A 311 -3.05 -13.15 1.87
CA THR A 311 -4.26 -13.43 1.09
C THR A 311 -5.53 -13.44 1.95
N ALA A 312 -5.47 -13.96 3.20
CA ALA A 312 -6.59 -13.93 4.13
C ALA A 312 -7.00 -12.49 4.48
N SER A 313 -6.05 -11.62 4.81
CA SER A 313 -6.29 -10.21 5.08
C SER A 313 -6.96 -9.52 3.89
N GLY A 314 -6.44 -9.73 2.67
CA GLY A 314 -7.04 -9.19 1.45
C GLY A 314 -8.44 -9.73 1.14
N ALA A 315 -8.69 -11.01 1.40
CA ALA A 315 -9.99 -11.63 1.24
C ALA A 315 -11.03 -11.05 2.21
N LEU A 316 -10.65 -10.87 3.47
CA LEU A 316 -11.50 -10.24 4.49
C LEU A 316 -11.88 -8.79 4.12
N GLU A 317 -10.93 -8.03 3.58
CA GLU A 317 -11.20 -6.69 3.06
C GLU A 317 -12.17 -6.73 1.87
N GLY A 318 -12.00 -7.71 0.95
CA GLY A 318 -12.92 -7.95 -0.16
C GLY A 318 -14.34 -8.32 0.30
N LEU A 319 -14.46 -9.10 1.38
CA LEU A 319 -15.74 -9.47 2.02
C LEU A 319 -16.40 -8.31 2.79
N GLY A 320 -15.78 -7.14 2.87
CA GLY A 320 -16.26 -6.04 3.70
C GLY A 320 -15.98 -6.20 5.19
N LYS A 321 -15.14 -7.16 5.58
CA LYS A 321 -14.78 -7.47 6.96
C LYS A 321 -13.43 -6.85 7.33
N GLY A 322 -13.37 -5.52 7.42
CA GLY A 322 -12.13 -4.80 7.70
C GLY A 322 -11.54 -5.06 9.09
N LEU A 323 -12.38 -5.13 10.12
CA LEU A 323 -11.92 -5.35 11.50
C LEU A 323 -11.16 -6.67 11.68
N PRO A 324 -11.64 -7.85 11.23
CA PRO A 324 -10.87 -9.09 11.28
C PRO A 324 -9.53 -8.99 10.53
N SER A 325 -9.48 -8.32 9.37
CA SER A 325 -8.24 -8.06 8.65
C SER A 325 -7.25 -7.24 9.50
N LEU A 326 -7.73 -6.20 10.18
CA LEU A 326 -6.91 -5.39 11.09
C LEU A 326 -6.38 -6.21 12.27
N VAL A 327 -7.21 -7.07 12.86
CA VAL A 327 -6.78 -7.95 13.97
C VAL A 327 -5.60 -8.82 13.53
N ILE A 328 -5.70 -9.49 12.38
CA ILE A 328 -4.58 -10.29 11.84
C ILE A 328 -3.32 -9.43 11.68
N SER A 329 -3.46 -8.23 11.13
CA SER A 329 -2.32 -7.32 10.92
C SER A 329 -1.72 -6.80 12.23
N VAL A 330 -2.54 -6.48 13.23
CA VAL A 330 -2.06 -6.05 14.56
C VAL A 330 -1.28 -7.17 15.25
N PHE A 331 -1.79 -8.41 15.19
CA PHE A 331 -1.05 -9.56 15.71
C PHE A 331 0.28 -9.72 14.98
N ARG A 332 0.28 -9.64 13.67
CA ARG A 332 1.47 -9.80 12.83
C ARG A 332 2.52 -8.71 13.08
N TYR A 333 2.12 -7.43 13.09
CA TYR A 333 3.07 -6.30 13.06
C TYR A 333 3.37 -5.69 14.45
N ALA A 334 2.59 -6.03 15.49
CA ALA A 334 2.77 -5.44 16.80
C ALA A 334 2.79 -6.48 17.92
N VAL A 335 1.70 -7.22 18.10
CA VAL A 335 1.47 -8.07 19.28
C VAL A 335 2.41 -9.27 19.36
N ILE A 336 2.76 -9.88 18.23
CA ILE A 336 3.60 -11.08 18.19
C ILE A 336 5.06 -10.68 17.92
N ILE A 337 5.32 -10.00 16.79
CA ILE A 337 6.71 -9.84 16.33
C ILE A 337 7.56 -8.99 17.28
N ILE A 338 7.00 -7.89 17.84
CA ILE A 338 7.81 -7.00 18.71
C ILE A 338 8.23 -7.70 20.02
N PRO A 339 7.32 -8.34 20.80
CA PRO A 339 7.73 -9.10 21.99
C PRO A 339 8.63 -10.29 21.66
N VAL A 340 8.33 -11.03 20.58
CA VAL A 340 9.16 -12.18 20.17
C VAL A 340 10.56 -11.72 19.76
N ALA A 341 10.69 -10.63 18.98
CA ALA A 341 11.98 -10.05 18.62
C ALA A 341 12.76 -9.60 19.88
N PHE A 342 12.08 -8.95 20.82
CA PHE A 342 12.71 -8.52 22.07
C PHE A 342 13.20 -9.71 22.91
N ILE A 343 12.38 -10.74 23.10
CA ILE A 343 12.76 -11.93 23.90
C ILE A 343 13.88 -12.71 23.20
N LEU A 344 13.72 -13.01 21.90
CA LEU A 344 14.71 -13.78 21.16
C LEU A 344 16.03 -13.01 21.00
N SER A 345 16.01 -11.68 20.95
CA SER A 345 17.24 -10.88 20.93
C SER A 345 18.08 -11.01 22.20
N ARG A 346 17.45 -11.33 23.35
CA ARG A 346 18.17 -11.58 24.62
C ARG A 346 18.83 -12.96 24.69
N ILE A 347 18.33 -13.93 23.88
CA ILE A 347 18.80 -15.32 23.89
C ILE A 347 19.79 -15.57 22.74
N TYR A 348 19.46 -15.09 21.55
CA TYR A 348 20.18 -15.36 20.31
C TYR A 348 20.77 -14.10 19.69
N GLU A 349 20.86 -13.00 20.45
CA GLU A 349 21.37 -11.71 20.00
C GLU A 349 20.62 -11.25 18.72
N VAL A 350 21.35 -10.69 17.75
CA VAL A 350 20.77 -10.20 16.47
C VAL A 350 20.06 -11.28 15.68
N ASN A 351 20.53 -12.53 15.72
CA ASN A 351 19.88 -13.64 15.00
C ASN A 351 18.46 -13.89 15.54
N GLY A 352 18.23 -13.66 16.84
CA GLY A 352 16.91 -13.77 17.44
C GLY A 352 15.91 -12.79 16.84
N VAL A 353 16.35 -11.58 16.46
CA VAL A 353 15.49 -10.61 15.77
C VAL A 353 15.08 -11.14 14.39
N TRP A 354 16.00 -11.76 13.65
CA TRP A 354 15.68 -12.34 12.34
C TRP A 354 14.76 -13.55 12.43
N TRP A 355 14.93 -14.42 13.40
CA TRP A 355 14.05 -15.55 13.66
C TRP A 355 12.62 -15.13 14.04
N SER A 356 12.45 -13.97 14.67
CA SER A 356 11.12 -13.47 15.06
C SER A 356 10.16 -13.31 13.87
N PHE A 357 10.69 -13.02 12.68
CA PHE A 357 9.85 -12.94 11.46
C PHE A 357 9.22 -14.30 11.13
N GLY A 358 10.01 -15.38 11.10
CA GLY A 358 9.50 -16.71 10.80
C GLY A 358 8.48 -17.21 11.84
N VAL A 359 8.79 -17.01 13.14
CA VAL A 359 7.88 -17.37 14.24
C VAL A 359 6.56 -16.62 14.13
N THR A 360 6.63 -15.31 13.84
CA THR A 360 5.43 -14.48 13.71
C THR A 360 4.57 -14.92 12.53
N GLU A 361 5.17 -15.22 11.38
CA GLU A 361 4.40 -15.66 10.22
C GLU A 361 3.71 -17.00 10.48
N LEU A 362 4.36 -17.94 11.16
CA LEU A 362 3.76 -19.21 11.56
C LEU A 362 2.54 -18.99 12.46
N VAL A 363 2.70 -18.21 13.55
CA VAL A 363 1.59 -17.95 14.48
C VAL A 363 0.45 -17.18 13.79
N THR A 364 0.78 -16.19 12.95
CA THR A 364 -0.23 -15.40 12.23
C THR A 364 -0.98 -16.24 11.21
N ALA A 365 -0.33 -17.17 10.53
CA ALA A 365 -0.99 -18.10 9.61
C ALA A 365 -2.04 -18.98 10.30
N PHE A 366 -1.81 -19.39 11.56
CA PHE A 366 -2.80 -20.12 12.36
C PHE A 366 -4.00 -19.27 12.76
N ILE A 367 -3.80 -17.96 12.94
CA ILE A 367 -4.88 -17.02 13.30
C ILE A 367 -5.71 -16.63 12.07
N SER A 368 -5.14 -16.74 10.86
CA SER A 368 -5.75 -16.29 9.59
C SER A 368 -6.68 -17.30 8.97
#